data_ffe6dae25e41498f5d2bbb5945e61051
#
_entry.id   ffe6dae25e41498f5d2bbb5945e61051
#
_cell.length_a   1.000
_cell.length_b   1.000
_cell.length_c   1.000
_cell.angle_alpha   90.00
_cell.angle_beta   90.00
_cell.angle_gamma   90.00
#
_symmetry.space_group_name_H-M   'P 1'
#
loop_
_entity.id
_entity.type
_entity.pdbx_description
1 polymer ?
#
loop_
_entity_poly.entity_id
_entity_poly.type
_entity_poly.pdbx_seq_one_letter_code
_entity_poly.pdbx_strand_id
1 'polypeptide(L)'
;MYKRQLDAGAGKIDVTIFEGGTQYIRVADDGSGMTEANAKLAVLRHATSKIRAAEDLMSLHTLGFRGEALPSIASVSNFQLLTRPADEEFATSIRIDGGEQTECQQTGGQAGTTVIVENLFFNVPARRKFLRTNATEGRYINELLTRLALSRPDVRFKLVSNDKEVLSTPGNGSLFD
;
A
#
# COMPACT_ATOMS: atom_id res chain seq x y z
N MET A 1 -2.44 4.31 1.66
CA MET A 1 -1.67 3.32 0.90
C MET A 1 -2.20 3.14 -0.51
N TYR A 2 -3.46 2.76 -0.72
CA TYR A 2 -4.13 2.53 -2.02
C TYR A 2 -4.02 3.65 -3.08
N LYS A 3 -3.91 4.91 -2.66
CA LYS A 3 -3.77 6.05 -3.61
C LYS A 3 -2.51 5.97 -4.46
N ARG A 4 -1.45 5.36 -3.94
CA ARG A 4 -0.20 5.18 -4.69
C ARG A 4 -0.31 4.13 -5.78
N GLN A 5 -1.08 3.06 -5.55
CA GLN A 5 -1.33 2.02 -6.54
C GLN A 5 -2.09 2.57 -7.75
N LEU A 6 -3.11 3.41 -7.51
CA LEU A 6 -3.83 4.10 -8.57
C LEU A 6 -2.93 5.08 -9.35
N ASP A 7 -2.06 5.83 -8.63
CA ASP A 7 -1.07 6.73 -9.24
C ASP A 7 -0.02 5.97 -10.08
N ALA A 8 0.24 4.68 -9.78
CA ALA A 8 1.14 3.80 -10.52
C ALA A 8 0.48 3.13 -11.74
N GLY A 9 -0.77 3.48 -12.07
CA GLY A 9 -1.49 2.92 -13.20
C GLY A 9 -1.90 1.47 -13.02
N ALA A 10 -2.08 1.00 -11.79
CA ALA A 10 -2.49 -0.37 -11.50
C ALA A 10 -3.88 -0.66 -12.08
N GLY A 11 -4.01 -1.78 -12.79
CA GLY A 11 -5.28 -2.36 -13.24
C GLY A 11 -5.89 -3.31 -12.21
N LYS A 12 -5.07 -3.77 -11.23
CA LYS A 12 -5.48 -4.71 -10.21
C LYS A 12 -4.89 -4.35 -8.86
N ILE A 13 -5.73 -4.39 -7.82
CA ILE A 13 -5.32 -4.16 -6.43
C ILE A 13 -5.93 -5.27 -5.55
N ASP A 14 -5.06 -6.12 -4.99
CA ASP A 14 -5.43 -7.19 -4.07
C ASP A 14 -5.06 -6.78 -2.63
N VAL A 15 -6.03 -6.85 -1.73
CA VAL A 15 -5.85 -6.52 -0.30
C VAL A 15 -6.16 -7.76 0.53
N THR A 16 -5.27 -8.11 1.46
CA THR A 16 -5.49 -9.16 2.44
C THR A 16 -5.29 -8.59 3.83
N ILE A 17 -6.22 -8.88 4.74
CA ILE A 17 -6.14 -8.43 6.13
C ILE A 17 -6.44 -9.58 7.10
N PHE A 18 -5.76 -9.57 8.26
CA PHE A 18 -6.10 -10.40 9.41
C PHE A 18 -6.33 -9.51 10.64
N GLU A 19 -7.25 -9.94 11.51
CA GLU A 19 -7.61 -9.23 12.74
C GLU A 19 -7.93 -7.75 12.50
N GLY A 20 -8.78 -7.46 11.48
CA GLY A 20 -9.14 -6.09 11.12
C GLY A 20 -7.98 -5.23 10.65
N GLY A 21 -6.88 -5.83 10.21
CA GLY A 21 -5.66 -5.15 9.77
C GLY A 21 -4.71 -4.79 10.91
N THR A 22 -4.98 -5.20 12.14
CA THR A 22 -4.07 -4.95 13.28
C THR A 22 -2.89 -5.92 13.30
N GLN A 23 -3.13 -7.18 12.91
CA GLN A 23 -2.12 -8.22 12.84
C GLN A 23 -1.39 -8.21 11.49
N TYR A 24 -2.15 -8.10 10.41
CA TYR A 24 -1.60 -8.21 9.05
C TYR A 24 -2.41 -7.39 8.05
N ILE A 25 -1.71 -6.65 7.21
CA ILE A 25 -2.23 -6.01 6.01
C ILE A 25 -1.26 -6.27 4.87
N ARG A 26 -1.75 -6.81 3.77
CA ARG A 26 -1.01 -6.90 2.50
C ARG A 26 -1.79 -6.15 1.43
N VAL A 27 -1.12 -5.26 0.73
CA VAL A 27 -1.66 -4.59 -0.46
C VAL A 27 -0.72 -4.86 -1.61
N ALA A 28 -1.21 -5.52 -2.64
CA ALA A 28 -0.47 -5.83 -3.85
C ALA A 28 -1.14 -5.21 -5.06
N ASP A 29 -0.36 -4.62 -5.95
CA ASP A 29 -0.79 -4.06 -7.22
C ASP A 29 0.09 -4.54 -8.38
N ASP A 30 -0.44 -4.44 -9.59
CA ASP A 30 0.23 -4.71 -10.86
C ASP A 30 0.66 -3.44 -11.59
N GLY A 31 0.84 -2.34 -10.86
CA GLY A 31 1.26 -1.06 -11.42
C GLY A 31 2.71 -1.05 -11.90
N SER A 32 3.23 0.14 -12.17
CA SER A 32 4.57 0.34 -12.77
C SER A 32 5.73 -0.19 -11.93
N GLY A 33 5.53 -0.50 -10.66
CA GLY A 33 6.61 -0.84 -9.75
C GLY A 33 7.57 0.33 -9.47
N MET A 34 8.69 0.04 -8.81
CA MET A 34 9.74 1.01 -8.50
C MET A 34 11.10 0.37 -8.69
N THR A 35 12.05 1.13 -9.25
CA THR A 35 13.48 0.79 -9.24
C THR A 35 14.00 0.74 -7.80
N GLU A 36 15.13 0.06 -7.56
CA GLU A 36 15.75 0.00 -6.23
C GLU A 36 15.97 1.39 -5.63
N ALA A 37 16.48 2.35 -6.43
CA ALA A 37 16.69 3.72 -5.99
C ALA A 37 15.39 4.40 -5.54
N ASN A 38 14.31 4.26 -6.31
CA ASN A 38 12.99 4.81 -5.98
C ASN A 38 12.35 4.10 -4.78
N ALA A 39 12.54 2.78 -4.63
CA ALA A 39 12.06 2.02 -3.49
C ALA A 39 12.71 2.50 -2.18
N LYS A 40 14.03 2.70 -2.18
CA LYS A 40 14.76 3.28 -1.04
C LYS A 40 14.26 4.67 -0.68
N LEU A 41 14.05 5.56 -1.67
CA LEU A 41 13.49 6.89 -1.45
C LEU A 41 12.05 6.84 -0.93
N ALA A 42 11.23 5.86 -1.38
CA ALA A 42 9.83 5.76 -0.99
C ALA A 42 9.62 5.46 0.50
N VAL A 43 10.61 4.88 1.18
CA VAL A 43 10.57 4.55 2.61
C VAL A 43 11.32 5.56 3.49
N LEU A 44 12.03 6.53 2.91
CA LEU A 44 12.68 7.60 3.65
C LEU A 44 11.68 8.71 4.02
N ARG A 45 11.84 9.28 5.22
CA ARG A 45 11.06 10.46 5.63
C ARG A 45 11.45 11.68 4.81
N HIS A 46 10.47 12.52 4.48
CA HIS A 46 10.65 13.77 3.73
C HIS A 46 11.20 13.60 2.31
N ALA A 47 11.28 12.37 1.80
CA ALA A 47 11.66 12.11 0.43
C ALA A 47 10.41 12.04 -0.46
N THR A 48 10.28 12.94 -1.42
CA THR A 48 9.23 12.89 -2.45
C THR A 48 9.84 13.15 -3.82
N SER A 49 9.55 12.29 -4.78
CA SER A 49 9.91 12.50 -6.18
C SER A 49 8.91 13.39 -6.94
N LYS A 50 7.79 13.75 -6.28
CA LYS A 50 6.63 14.39 -6.92
C LYS A 50 6.57 15.91 -6.74
N ILE A 51 7.35 16.48 -5.81
CA ILE A 51 7.41 17.93 -5.53
C ILE A 51 8.86 18.34 -5.40
N ARG A 52 9.34 19.23 -6.27
CA ARG A 52 10.66 19.84 -6.23
C ARG A 52 10.60 21.35 -5.99
N ALA A 53 9.48 21.98 -6.32
CA ALA A 53 9.23 23.40 -6.14
C ALA A 53 7.79 23.67 -5.65
N ALA A 54 7.54 24.86 -5.11
CA ALA A 54 6.20 25.24 -4.61
C ALA A 54 5.14 25.26 -5.72
N GLU A 55 5.55 25.56 -6.95
CA GLU A 55 4.68 25.59 -8.14
C GLU A 55 4.14 24.18 -8.50
N ASP A 56 4.88 23.12 -8.16
CA ASP A 56 4.45 21.73 -8.39
C ASP A 56 3.18 21.38 -7.59
N LEU A 57 2.92 22.12 -6.50
CA LEU A 57 1.75 21.91 -5.65
C LEU A 57 0.43 22.22 -6.37
N MET A 58 0.48 23.16 -7.31
CA MET A 58 -0.69 23.60 -8.10
C MET A 58 -0.99 22.68 -9.29
N SER A 59 -0.02 21.86 -9.72
CA SER A 59 -0.11 20.96 -10.87
C SER A 59 -0.23 19.48 -10.51
N LEU A 60 -0.48 19.16 -9.23
CA LEU A 60 -0.58 17.77 -8.77
C LEU A 60 -1.82 17.08 -9.30
N HIS A 61 -1.61 16.16 -10.24
CA HIS A 61 -2.63 15.23 -10.72
C HIS A 61 -2.65 13.89 -9.95
N THR A 62 -1.80 13.75 -8.90
CA THR A 62 -1.67 12.53 -8.11
C THR A 62 -2.38 12.63 -6.76
N LEU A 63 -2.97 11.52 -6.31
CA LEU A 63 -3.70 11.44 -5.03
C LEU A 63 -2.77 11.50 -3.80
N GLY A 64 -1.44 11.33 -3.95
CA GLY A 64 -0.44 11.35 -2.88
C GLY A 64 0.75 12.25 -3.20
N PHE A 65 1.06 13.24 -2.35
CA PHE A 65 2.11 14.24 -2.60
C PHE A 65 3.11 14.47 -1.46
N ARG A 66 2.80 14.05 -0.22
CA ARG A 66 3.65 14.34 0.96
C ARG A 66 4.84 13.41 1.14
N GLY A 67 4.91 12.28 0.44
CA GLY A 67 6.02 11.30 0.56
C GLY A 67 6.14 10.58 1.91
N GLU A 68 5.23 10.83 2.88
CA GLU A 68 5.39 10.39 4.28
C GLU A 68 4.54 9.17 4.66
N ALA A 69 3.67 8.66 3.78
CA ALA A 69 2.74 7.60 4.15
C ALA A 69 3.47 6.28 4.48
N LEU A 70 4.37 5.81 3.62
CA LEU A 70 5.11 4.56 3.85
C LEU A 70 6.07 4.67 5.05
N PRO A 71 6.91 5.73 5.17
CA PRO A 71 7.76 5.90 6.35
C PRO A 71 6.97 5.96 7.67
N SER A 72 5.81 6.62 7.68
CA SER A 72 4.96 6.71 8.88
C SER A 72 4.38 5.37 9.28
N ILE A 73 4.01 4.52 8.31
CA ILE A 73 3.54 3.15 8.58
C ILE A 73 4.71 2.30 9.05
N ALA A 74 5.85 2.34 8.35
CA ALA A 74 7.04 1.57 8.68
C ALA A 74 7.59 1.87 10.08
N SER A 75 7.44 3.11 10.57
CA SER A 75 7.92 3.49 11.91
C SER A 75 7.10 2.88 13.06
N VAL A 76 5.95 2.28 12.79
CA VAL A 76 5.04 1.74 13.82
C VAL A 76 4.60 0.30 13.56
N SER A 77 5.31 -0.42 12.72
CA SER A 77 4.98 -1.81 12.32
C SER A 77 6.22 -2.59 11.93
N ASN A 78 6.07 -3.89 11.73
CA ASN A 78 6.98 -4.68 10.92
C ASN A 78 6.52 -4.49 9.46
N PHE A 79 7.33 -3.82 8.68
CA PHE A 79 6.98 -3.34 7.33
C PHE A 79 7.86 -4.03 6.28
N GLN A 80 7.25 -4.46 5.18
CA GLN A 80 7.98 -4.92 4.01
C GLN A 80 7.43 -4.25 2.75
N LEU A 81 8.35 -3.78 1.91
CA LEU A 81 8.10 -3.32 0.56
C LEU A 81 8.78 -4.29 -0.41
N LEU A 82 8.00 -4.87 -1.32
CA LEU A 82 8.50 -5.66 -2.44
C LEU A 82 8.03 -5.01 -3.72
N THR A 83 8.94 -4.64 -4.62
CA THR A 83 8.57 -3.93 -5.83
C THR A 83 9.50 -4.25 -6.99
N ARG A 84 8.95 -4.30 -8.21
CA ARG A 84 9.70 -4.56 -9.44
C ARG A 84 9.07 -3.81 -10.62
N PRO A 85 9.82 -2.99 -11.35
CA PRO A 85 9.40 -2.52 -12.66
C PRO A 85 9.30 -3.68 -13.65
N ALA A 86 8.45 -3.54 -14.66
CA ALA A 86 8.24 -4.63 -15.64
C ALA A 86 9.50 -4.94 -16.49
N ASP A 87 10.35 -3.96 -16.68
CA ASP A 87 11.60 -4.02 -17.45
C ASP A 87 12.83 -4.48 -16.64
N GLU A 88 12.70 -4.67 -15.33
CA GLU A 88 13.75 -5.21 -14.46
C GLU A 88 13.56 -6.72 -14.21
N GLU A 89 14.66 -7.47 -14.11
CA GLU A 89 14.66 -8.92 -13.87
C GLU A 89 14.35 -9.26 -12.42
N PHE A 90 14.92 -8.49 -11.48
CA PHE A 90 14.79 -8.73 -10.05
C PHE A 90 13.92 -7.69 -9.36
N ALA A 91 13.20 -8.13 -8.33
CA ALA A 91 12.48 -7.27 -7.42
C ALA A 91 13.41 -6.76 -6.31
N THR A 92 13.11 -5.57 -5.80
CA THR A 92 13.72 -5.02 -4.59
C THR A 92 12.83 -5.32 -3.40
N SER A 93 13.39 -5.96 -2.36
CA SER A 93 12.76 -6.17 -1.05
C SER A 93 13.41 -5.29 -0.01
N ILE A 94 12.61 -4.48 0.70
CA ILE A 94 13.07 -3.65 1.83
C ILE A 94 12.23 -4.03 3.06
N ARG A 95 12.90 -4.33 4.18
CA ARG A 95 12.27 -4.57 5.48
C ARG A 95 12.63 -3.50 6.47
N ILE A 96 11.65 -3.07 7.26
CA ILE A 96 11.78 -2.03 8.27
C ILE A 96 10.99 -2.47 9.49
N ASP A 97 11.64 -2.54 10.64
CA ASP A 97 11.04 -2.91 11.91
C ASP A 97 11.03 -1.71 12.85
N GLY A 98 9.84 -1.18 13.15
CA GLY A 98 9.66 -0.05 14.04
C GLY A 98 10.39 1.23 13.61
N GLY A 99 10.69 1.38 12.31
CA GLY A 99 11.39 2.53 11.72
C GLY A 99 12.87 2.29 11.43
N GLU A 100 13.43 1.15 11.82
CA GLU A 100 14.81 0.75 11.51
C GLU A 100 14.83 -0.19 10.30
N GLN A 101 15.59 0.15 9.26
CA GLN A 101 15.75 -0.71 8.10
C GLN A 101 16.62 -1.90 8.46
N THR A 102 16.03 -3.10 8.43
CA THR A 102 16.71 -4.34 8.79
C THR A 102 17.27 -5.08 7.57
N GLU A 103 16.67 -4.89 6.40
CA GLU A 103 17.07 -5.59 5.18
C GLU A 103 16.79 -4.76 3.94
N CYS A 104 17.69 -4.88 2.94
CA CYS A 104 17.47 -4.38 1.57
C CYS A 104 18.21 -5.30 0.61
N GLN A 105 17.46 -6.07 -0.20
CA GLN A 105 18.05 -7.07 -1.09
C GLN A 105 17.26 -7.22 -2.38
N GLN A 106 17.92 -7.77 -3.39
CA GLN A 106 17.26 -8.24 -4.61
C GLN A 106 16.64 -9.62 -4.37
N THR A 107 15.48 -9.87 -4.97
CA THR A 107 14.76 -11.14 -4.86
C THR A 107 13.90 -11.38 -6.09
N GLY A 108 13.36 -12.59 -6.23
CA GLY A 108 12.33 -12.87 -7.21
C GLY A 108 11.02 -12.15 -6.84
N GLY A 109 10.26 -11.71 -7.83
CA GLY A 109 8.96 -11.08 -7.60
C GLY A 109 8.22 -10.76 -8.90
N GLN A 110 6.92 -10.59 -8.82
CA GLN A 110 6.11 -10.14 -9.95
C GLN A 110 6.29 -8.63 -10.17
N ALA A 111 6.05 -8.14 -11.39
CA ALA A 111 5.99 -6.71 -11.66
C ALA A 111 4.86 -6.06 -10.86
N GLY A 112 5.09 -4.80 -10.43
CA GLY A 112 4.17 -4.07 -9.56
C GLY A 112 4.75 -3.86 -8.17
N THR A 113 3.87 -3.59 -7.19
CA THR A 113 4.29 -3.32 -5.81
C THR A 113 3.45 -4.12 -4.82
N THR A 114 4.11 -4.72 -3.84
CA THR A 114 3.47 -5.34 -2.68
C THR A 114 4.00 -4.67 -1.42
N VAL A 115 3.08 -4.22 -0.58
CA VAL A 115 3.39 -3.70 0.76
C VAL A 115 2.74 -4.62 1.79
N ILE A 116 3.55 -5.05 2.76
CA ILE A 116 3.12 -5.87 3.89
C ILE A 116 3.36 -5.07 5.17
N VAL A 117 2.37 -5.06 6.04
CA VAL A 117 2.40 -4.41 7.36
C VAL A 117 1.93 -5.45 8.38
N GLU A 118 2.79 -5.77 9.32
CA GLU A 118 2.48 -6.71 10.40
C GLU A 118 2.60 -6.00 11.75
N ASN A 119 1.83 -6.48 12.72
CA ASN A 119 1.89 -6.02 14.10
C ASN A 119 1.77 -4.49 14.25
N LEU A 120 0.76 -3.90 13.61
CA LEU A 120 0.55 -2.45 13.60
C LEU A 120 0.49 -1.89 15.03
N PHE A 121 1.29 -0.84 15.28
CA PHE A 121 1.47 -0.17 16.58
C PHE A 121 2.10 -1.05 17.68
N PHE A 122 2.90 -2.07 17.32
CA PHE A 122 3.56 -2.92 18.33
C PHE A 122 4.47 -2.12 19.27
N ASN A 123 5.13 -1.09 18.75
CA ASN A 123 6.05 -0.21 19.49
C ASN A 123 5.39 1.09 20.00
N VAL A 124 4.08 1.27 19.80
CA VAL A 124 3.32 2.47 20.21
C VAL A 124 2.03 2.05 20.95
N PRO A 125 2.12 1.48 22.17
CA PRO A 125 0.97 0.93 22.89
C PRO A 125 -0.18 1.94 23.09
N ALA A 126 0.14 3.22 23.26
CA ALA A 126 -0.86 4.27 23.38
C ALA A 126 -1.75 4.36 22.14
N ARG A 127 -1.17 4.32 20.93
CA ARG A 127 -1.94 4.32 19.68
C ARG A 127 -2.74 3.04 19.51
N ARG A 128 -2.17 1.88 19.88
CA ARG A 128 -2.87 0.58 19.82
C ARG A 128 -4.16 0.57 20.64
N LYS A 129 -4.17 1.22 21.80
CA LYS A 129 -5.37 1.35 22.66
C LYS A 129 -6.51 2.15 22.04
N PHE A 130 -6.23 3.02 21.06
CA PHE A 130 -7.26 3.79 20.35
C PHE A 130 -7.89 3.04 19.17
N LEU A 131 -7.35 1.89 18.78
CA LEU A 131 -8.00 1.04 17.78
C LEU A 131 -9.32 0.52 18.31
N ARG A 132 -10.29 0.43 17.43
CA ARG A 132 -11.58 -0.18 17.73
C ARG A 132 -11.47 -1.71 17.72
N THR A 133 -12.60 -2.39 17.81
CA THR A 133 -12.61 -3.85 17.65
C THR A 133 -12.19 -4.24 16.24
N ASN A 134 -11.57 -5.42 16.09
CA ASN A 134 -11.14 -5.94 14.80
C ASN A 134 -12.26 -5.98 13.76
N ALA A 135 -13.49 -6.31 14.19
CA ALA A 135 -14.67 -6.28 13.33
C ALA A 135 -15.00 -4.87 12.83
N THR A 136 -14.84 -3.85 13.69
CA THR A 136 -15.09 -2.44 13.32
C THR A 136 -14.03 -1.93 12.36
N GLU A 137 -12.75 -2.20 12.64
CA GLU A 137 -11.65 -1.80 11.75
C GLU A 137 -11.76 -2.48 10.38
N GLY A 138 -12.06 -3.78 10.36
CA GLY A 138 -12.28 -4.54 9.11
C GLY A 138 -13.45 -3.98 8.29
N ARG A 139 -14.54 -3.55 8.96
CA ARG A 139 -15.67 -2.89 8.29
C ARG A 139 -15.26 -1.58 7.64
N TYR A 140 -14.48 -0.74 8.31
CA TYR A 140 -13.99 0.52 7.73
C TYR A 140 -13.08 0.29 6.52
N ILE A 141 -12.23 -0.74 6.56
CA ILE A 141 -11.40 -1.11 5.41
C ILE A 141 -12.29 -1.54 4.23
N ASN A 142 -13.29 -2.38 4.47
CA ASN A 142 -14.24 -2.82 3.43
C ASN A 142 -15.01 -1.64 2.83
N GLU A 143 -15.59 -0.75 3.67
CA GLU A 143 -16.27 0.46 3.19
C GLU A 143 -15.36 1.34 2.34
N LEU A 144 -14.10 1.53 2.75
CA LEU A 144 -13.13 2.31 2.00
C LEU A 144 -12.85 1.71 0.64
N LEU A 145 -12.59 0.39 0.57
CA LEU A 145 -12.32 -0.29 -0.70
C LEU A 145 -13.56 -0.32 -1.61
N THR A 146 -14.75 -0.47 -1.05
CA THR A 146 -16.00 -0.39 -1.81
C THR A 146 -16.16 0.99 -2.46
N ARG A 147 -15.92 2.07 -1.73
CA ARG A 147 -15.96 3.44 -2.28
C ARG A 147 -14.93 3.65 -3.39
N LEU A 148 -13.74 3.07 -3.24
CA LEU A 148 -12.70 3.12 -4.26
C LEU A 148 -13.09 2.36 -5.51
N ALA A 149 -13.61 1.15 -5.37
CA ALA A 149 -14.09 0.34 -6.47
C ALA A 149 -15.19 1.05 -7.25
N LEU A 150 -16.13 1.71 -6.57
CA LEU A 150 -17.15 2.53 -7.21
C LEU A 150 -16.58 3.76 -7.94
N SER A 151 -15.50 4.35 -7.43
CA SER A 151 -14.85 5.52 -8.07
C SER A 151 -13.93 5.16 -9.23
N ARG A 152 -13.48 3.90 -9.31
CA ARG A 152 -12.57 3.37 -10.33
C ARG A 152 -13.05 1.99 -10.80
N PRO A 153 -14.16 1.94 -11.54
CA PRO A 153 -14.71 0.69 -12.06
C PRO A 153 -13.79 0.01 -13.10
N ASP A 154 -12.82 0.73 -13.63
CA ASP A 154 -11.76 0.28 -14.53
C ASP A 154 -10.64 -0.50 -13.81
N VAL A 155 -10.61 -0.49 -12.48
CA VAL A 155 -9.62 -1.20 -11.67
C VAL A 155 -10.28 -2.37 -10.94
N ARG A 156 -9.67 -3.55 -11.03
CA ARG A 156 -10.09 -4.71 -10.24
C ARG A 156 -9.65 -4.55 -8.80
N PHE A 157 -10.59 -4.63 -7.86
CA PHE A 157 -10.33 -4.70 -6.43
C PHE A 157 -10.72 -6.06 -5.87
N LYS A 158 -9.87 -6.59 -5.01
CA LYS A 158 -10.15 -7.79 -4.22
C LYS A 158 -9.79 -7.52 -2.76
N LEU A 159 -10.70 -7.87 -1.84
CA LEU A 159 -10.43 -7.89 -0.40
C LEU A 159 -10.65 -9.28 0.16
N VAL A 160 -9.63 -9.81 0.81
CA VAL A 160 -9.69 -11.03 1.63
C VAL A 160 -9.52 -10.64 3.09
N SER A 161 -10.45 -11.01 3.96
CA SER A 161 -10.42 -10.76 5.40
C SER A 161 -10.54 -12.08 6.16
N ASN A 162 -9.52 -12.44 6.96
CA ASN A 162 -9.46 -13.70 7.69
C ASN A 162 -9.80 -14.90 6.77
N ASP A 163 -9.07 -15.01 5.66
CA ASP A 163 -9.21 -16.07 4.62
C ASP A 163 -10.55 -16.10 3.86
N LYS A 164 -11.43 -15.12 4.11
CA LYS A 164 -12.69 -15.00 3.37
C LYS A 164 -12.65 -13.84 2.39
N GLU A 165 -13.04 -14.09 1.15
CA GLU A 165 -13.24 -13.02 0.17
C GLU A 165 -14.50 -12.23 0.56
N VAL A 166 -14.33 -10.91 0.77
CA VAL A 166 -15.41 -10.01 1.21
C VAL A 166 -15.75 -8.94 0.17
N LEU A 167 -14.85 -8.71 -0.79
CA LEU A 167 -15.06 -7.82 -1.93
C LEU A 167 -14.30 -8.36 -3.13
N SER A 168 -14.96 -8.40 -4.29
CA SER A 168 -14.32 -8.64 -5.59
C SER A 168 -15.06 -7.86 -6.65
N THR A 169 -14.32 -7.11 -7.48
CA THR A 169 -14.88 -6.37 -8.62
C THR A 169 -14.16 -6.78 -9.90
N PRO A 170 -14.83 -6.77 -11.07
CA PRO A 170 -14.23 -7.24 -12.32
C PRO A 170 -13.16 -6.30 -12.88
N GLY A 171 -13.25 -4.97 -12.62
CA GLY A 171 -12.35 -3.97 -13.21
C GLY A 171 -12.56 -3.76 -14.70
N ASN A 172 -13.79 -3.94 -15.20
CA ASN A 172 -14.15 -3.88 -16.61
C ASN A 172 -14.71 -2.52 -17.06
N GLY A 173 -14.71 -1.53 -16.16
CA GLY A 173 -15.26 -0.19 -16.41
C GLY A 173 -16.77 -0.10 -16.20
N SER A 174 -17.46 -1.21 -15.91
CA SER A 174 -18.91 -1.24 -15.65
C SER A 174 -19.20 -1.19 -14.15
N LEU A 175 -20.22 -0.41 -13.76
CA LEU A 175 -20.76 -0.39 -12.40
C LEU A 175 -21.95 -1.34 -12.20
N PHE A 176 -22.40 -2.00 -13.27
CA PHE A 176 -23.63 -2.80 -13.28
C PHE A 176 -23.40 -4.31 -13.42
N ASP A 177 -22.14 -4.75 -13.37
CA ASP A 177 -21.76 -6.16 -13.48
C ASP A 177 -21.37 -6.75 -12.12
#